data_fca7966f79497292a2bbe3cd815c8523
#
_entry.id   fca7966f79497292a2bbe3cd815c8523
#
_cell.length_a   1.000
_cell.length_b   1.000
_cell.length_c   1.000
_cell.angle_alpha   90.00
_cell.angle_beta   90.00
_cell.angle_gamma   90.00
#
_symmetry.space_group_name_H-M   'P 1'
#
loop_
_entity.id
_entity.type
_entity.pdbx_description
1 polymer ?
#
loop_
_entity_poly.entity_id
_entity_poly.type
_entity_poly.pdbx_seq_one_letter_code
_entity_poly.pdbx_strand_id
1 'polypeptide(L)'
;MFLTTYHLSSLYDASLALVYPQACAVCGQSVESRRDGVACSPCWNATRILDTEDTLCWKCGAFTPASVGEDRRKNVRCGQCDEDSYSAARAVGFYEGALRASILSLKREPHIARRVSELILAAQQREPINQATLIIPVPLHPERERERGFNQAAVLGRSLSRLSNLPFDEHSVMRRVHTALHRAGMDARARRDSVADAFAIRHPEEIAGQRILLVDDVFTTGATASACAAALKEAGASAVFVLTLARA
;
A
#
# COMPACT_ATOMS: atom_id res chain seq x y z
N MET A 1 15.92 18.59 -24.11
CA MET A 1 14.51 18.76 -24.49
C MET A 1 13.51 18.39 -23.38
N PHE A 2 13.97 18.01 -22.18
CA PHE A 2 13.09 17.60 -21.04
C PHE A 2 12.74 18.73 -20.05
N LEU A 3 13.44 19.85 -20.07
CA LEU A 3 13.21 20.98 -19.14
C LEU A 3 12.01 21.86 -19.50
N THR A 4 11.62 21.91 -20.76
CA THR A 4 10.52 22.78 -21.26
C THR A 4 9.12 22.25 -20.92
N THR A 5 8.95 20.94 -20.79
CA THR A 5 7.65 20.32 -20.46
C THR A 5 7.28 20.48 -18.98
N TYR A 6 8.25 20.57 -18.07
CA TYR A 6 8.00 20.77 -16.63
C TYR A 6 7.47 22.18 -16.32
N HIS A 7 7.95 23.22 -17.00
CA HIS A 7 7.50 24.59 -16.79
C HIS A 7 6.06 24.83 -17.31
N LEU A 8 5.71 24.20 -18.44
CA LEU A 8 4.36 24.34 -19.01
C LEU A 8 3.28 23.63 -18.15
N SER A 9 3.58 22.46 -17.58
CA SER A 9 2.66 21.76 -16.70
C SER A 9 2.46 22.51 -15.38
N SER A 10 3.52 23.11 -14.83
CA SER A 10 3.45 23.93 -13.62
C SER A 10 2.62 25.21 -13.79
N LEU A 11 2.76 25.89 -14.92
CA LEU A 11 1.95 27.07 -15.25
C LEU A 11 0.48 26.74 -15.48
N TYR A 12 0.21 25.58 -16.13
CA TYR A 12 -1.15 25.09 -16.32
C TYR A 12 -1.80 24.70 -15.00
N ASP A 13 -1.10 24.00 -14.13
CA ASP A 13 -1.58 23.66 -12.79
C ASP A 13 -1.86 24.90 -11.94
N ALA A 14 -0.97 25.90 -11.97
CA ALA A 14 -1.15 27.16 -11.27
C ALA A 14 -2.37 27.95 -11.78
N SER A 15 -2.58 28.01 -13.10
CA SER A 15 -3.75 28.67 -13.68
C SER A 15 -5.05 27.96 -13.35
N LEU A 16 -5.07 26.64 -13.31
CA LEU A 16 -6.23 25.84 -12.91
C LEU A 16 -6.53 25.99 -11.42
N ALA A 17 -5.50 26.09 -10.56
CA ALA A 17 -5.68 26.30 -9.12
C ALA A 17 -6.31 27.68 -8.83
N LEU A 18 -6.09 28.69 -9.67
CA LEU A 18 -6.74 30.00 -9.57
C LEU A 18 -8.23 29.96 -9.93
N VAL A 19 -8.61 29.14 -10.94
CA VAL A 19 -10.00 29.02 -11.41
C VAL A 19 -10.82 28.02 -10.60
N TYR A 20 -10.17 26.95 -10.14
CA TYR A 20 -10.77 25.87 -9.34
C TYR A 20 -9.90 25.59 -8.11
N PRO A 21 -9.91 26.46 -7.09
CA PRO A 21 -9.13 26.25 -5.89
C PRO A 21 -9.61 25.00 -5.14
N GLN A 22 -8.69 24.06 -4.93
CA GLN A 22 -8.96 22.88 -4.12
C GLN A 22 -8.45 23.11 -2.70
N ALA A 23 -9.33 22.95 -1.72
CA ALA A 23 -8.94 23.03 -0.32
C ALA A 23 -8.16 21.76 0.10
N CYS A 24 -7.06 21.96 0.80
CA CYS A 24 -6.27 20.89 1.38
C CYS A 24 -7.10 20.10 2.40
N ALA A 25 -7.21 18.80 2.22
CA ALA A 25 -7.98 17.92 3.11
C ALA A 25 -7.37 17.77 4.52
N VAL A 26 -6.18 18.33 4.77
CA VAL A 26 -5.50 18.30 6.07
C VAL A 26 -5.65 19.63 6.83
N CYS A 27 -5.37 20.77 6.18
CA CYS A 27 -5.30 22.07 6.85
C CYS A 27 -6.29 23.10 6.29
N GLY A 28 -7.04 22.80 5.23
CA GLY A 28 -7.99 23.73 4.60
C GLY A 28 -7.37 24.79 3.70
N GLN A 29 -6.04 24.95 3.65
CA GLN A 29 -5.36 25.89 2.75
C GLN A 29 -5.46 25.43 1.29
N SER A 30 -5.12 26.30 0.34
CA SER A 30 -5.12 25.95 -1.09
C SER A 30 -4.11 24.86 -1.41
N VAL A 31 -4.47 23.94 -2.31
CA VAL A 31 -3.53 22.99 -2.92
C VAL A 31 -2.98 23.62 -4.20
N GLU A 32 -1.67 23.81 -4.25
CA GLU A 32 -0.99 24.53 -5.34
C GLU A 32 -0.76 23.67 -6.58
N SER A 33 -0.72 22.35 -6.43
CA SER A 33 -0.40 21.41 -7.51
C SER A 33 -1.30 20.19 -7.52
N ARG A 34 -1.87 19.88 -8.67
CA ARG A 34 -2.62 18.61 -8.88
C ARG A 34 -1.76 17.36 -8.70
N ARG A 35 -0.44 17.49 -8.88
CA ARG A 35 0.51 16.42 -8.60
C ARG A 35 0.44 15.96 -7.15
N ASP A 36 0.25 16.88 -6.23
CA ASP A 36 0.18 16.62 -4.79
C ASP A 36 -1.17 16.03 -4.35
N GLY A 37 -2.19 16.09 -5.21
CA GLY A 37 -3.50 15.53 -4.96
C GLY A 37 -4.30 16.35 -3.95
N VAL A 38 -4.74 15.71 -2.86
CA VAL A 38 -5.68 16.29 -1.89
C VAL A 38 -5.01 17.07 -0.75
N ALA A 39 -3.69 17.14 -0.71
CA ALA A 39 -2.95 17.83 0.36
C ALA A 39 -1.94 18.82 -0.21
N CYS A 40 -1.79 19.99 0.44
CA CYS A 40 -0.83 21.01 0.04
C CYS A 40 0.63 20.60 0.38
N SER A 41 1.61 21.26 -0.26
CA SER A 41 3.03 20.97 -0.06
C SER A 41 3.48 21.06 1.41
N PRO A 42 3.06 22.05 2.24
CA PRO A 42 3.39 22.06 3.66
C PRO A 42 2.88 20.82 4.42
N CYS A 43 1.65 20.36 4.14
CA CYS A 43 1.10 19.16 4.76
C CYS A 43 1.84 17.88 4.34
N TRP A 44 2.27 17.79 3.08
CA TRP A 44 3.13 16.70 2.62
C TRP A 44 4.48 16.72 3.33
N ASN A 45 5.11 17.87 3.49
CA ASN A 45 6.40 18.01 4.17
C ASN A 45 6.32 17.67 5.67
N ALA A 46 5.16 17.89 6.29
CA ALA A 46 4.90 17.51 7.68
C ALA A 46 4.49 16.03 7.84
N THR A 47 4.17 15.33 6.74
CA THR A 47 3.77 13.92 6.79
C THR A 47 5.02 13.03 6.84
N ARG A 48 5.09 12.15 7.82
CA ARG A 48 6.23 11.25 7.97
C ARG A 48 6.17 10.12 6.93
N ILE A 49 7.09 10.23 5.97
CA ILE A 49 7.37 9.19 4.98
C ILE A 49 8.56 8.36 5.49
N LEU A 50 8.43 7.04 5.44
CA LEU A 50 9.52 6.13 5.78
C LEU A 50 10.56 6.14 4.65
N ASP A 51 11.84 6.09 5.01
CA ASP A 51 12.93 6.08 4.06
C ASP A 51 13.94 4.94 4.34
N THR A 52 15.06 4.95 3.64
CA THR A 52 16.10 3.94 3.79
C THR A 52 16.92 4.09 5.08
N GLU A 53 16.87 5.25 5.73
CA GLU A 53 17.57 5.53 6.99
C GLU A 53 16.79 5.01 8.20
N ASP A 54 15.48 4.83 8.06
CA ASP A 54 14.63 4.33 9.13
C ASP A 54 14.98 2.88 9.49
N THR A 55 15.13 2.63 10.80
CA THR A 55 15.27 1.27 11.30
C THR A 55 13.90 0.61 11.41
N LEU A 56 13.69 -0.42 10.61
CA LEU A 56 12.42 -1.14 10.53
C LEU A 56 12.61 -2.62 10.89
N CYS A 57 11.60 -3.21 11.48
CA CYS A 57 11.52 -4.68 11.52
C CYS A 57 11.64 -5.24 10.11
N TRP A 58 12.63 -6.10 9.88
CA TRP A 58 12.89 -6.61 8.52
C TRP A 58 11.70 -7.37 7.92
N LYS A 59 10.93 -8.07 8.78
CA LYS A 59 9.74 -8.81 8.33
C LYS A 59 8.54 -7.91 8.16
N CYS A 60 8.02 -7.28 9.21
CA CYS A 60 6.74 -6.55 9.11
C CYS A 60 6.86 -5.06 8.84
N GLY A 61 8.07 -4.49 8.75
CA GLY A 61 8.26 -3.06 8.52
C GLY A 61 7.84 -2.15 9.70
N ALA A 62 7.66 -2.69 10.92
CA ALA A 62 7.40 -1.87 12.08
C ALA A 62 8.60 -0.97 12.38
N PHE A 63 8.33 0.32 12.62
CA PHE A 63 9.35 1.27 12.99
C PHE A 63 9.95 0.94 14.36
N THR A 64 11.26 1.07 14.45
CA THR A 64 12.02 0.90 15.70
C THR A 64 12.82 2.18 15.95
N PRO A 65 12.68 2.83 17.11
CA PRO A 65 13.39 4.09 17.39
C PRO A 65 14.90 3.91 17.58
N ALA A 66 15.40 2.66 17.67
CA ALA A 66 16.82 2.38 17.79
C ALA A 66 17.54 2.63 16.45
N SER A 67 18.64 3.34 16.46
CA SER A 67 19.54 3.46 15.30
C SER A 67 20.40 2.20 15.21
N VAL A 68 20.36 1.53 14.06
CA VAL A 68 21.13 0.31 13.78
C VAL A 68 21.90 0.53 12.49
N GLY A 69 23.21 0.18 12.49
CA GLY A 69 24.04 0.25 11.28
C GLY A 69 23.43 -0.54 10.12
N GLU A 70 23.70 -0.12 8.90
CA GLU A 70 23.07 -0.64 7.67
C GLU A 70 23.21 -2.17 7.53
N ASP A 71 24.39 -2.71 7.81
CA ASP A 71 24.72 -4.14 7.79
C ASP A 71 23.90 -4.97 8.79
N ARG A 72 23.36 -4.36 9.85
CA ARG A 72 22.54 -5.04 10.87
C ARG A 72 21.03 -4.86 10.67
N ARG A 73 20.59 -3.99 9.77
CA ARG A 73 19.16 -3.72 9.53
C ARG A 73 18.38 -4.99 9.15
N LYS A 74 19.00 -5.90 8.40
CA LYS A 74 18.38 -7.19 8.02
C LYS A 74 18.10 -8.11 9.21
N ASN A 75 18.70 -7.88 10.37
CA ASN A 75 18.54 -8.67 11.59
C ASN A 75 17.50 -8.10 12.56
N VAL A 76 16.99 -6.89 12.31
CA VAL A 76 15.99 -6.25 13.20
C VAL A 76 14.67 -7.01 13.12
N ARG A 77 14.17 -7.46 14.27
CA ARG A 77 12.88 -8.16 14.42
C ARG A 77 12.10 -7.57 15.59
N CYS A 78 10.79 -7.43 15.44
CA CYS A 78 9.92 -6.95 16.52
C CYS A 78 9.34 -8.07 17.38
N GLY A 79 9.49 -9.33 16.98
CA GLY A 79 8.93 -10.51 17.69
C GLY A 79 7.40 -10.68 17.55
N GLN A 80 6.68 -9.68 17.07
CA GLN A 80 5.21 -9.72 16.98
C GLN A 80 4.68 -10.32 15.66
N CYS A 81 5.54 -10.40 14.64
CA CYS A 81 5.16 -10.82 13.29
C CYS A 81 5.71 -12.20 12.90
N ASP A 82 6.26 -12.97 13.86
CA ASP A 82 6.96 -14.23 13.54
C ASP A 82 6.00 -15.28 12.96
N GLU A 83 4.74 -15.29 13.40
CA GLU A 83 3.70 -16.20 12.92
C GLU A 83 3.05 -15.75 11.58
N ASP A 84 3.34 -14.54 11.10
CA ASP A 84 2.75 -14.04 9.87
C ASP A 84 3.27 -14.78 8.63
N SER A 85 2.38 -15.04 7.67
CA SER A 85 2.70 -15.84 6.48
C SER A 85 3.45 -15.09 5.39
N TYR A 86 3.43 -13.75 5.36
CA TYR A 86 4.21 -12.97 4.40
C TYR A 86 5.72 -13.01 4.70
N SER A 87 6.54 -12.85 3.67
CA SER A 87 8.01 -12.83 3.77
C SER A 87 8.53 -11.48 4.29
N ALA A 88 7.98 -10.39 3.80
CA ALA A 88 8.25 -9.04 4.30
C ALA A 88 7.12 -8.07 3.95
N ALA A 89 6.99 -6.99 4.75
CA ALA A 89 6.05 -5.91 4.52
C ALA A 89 6.77 -4.55 4.59
N ARG A 90 6.34 -3.61 3.72
CA ARG A 90 6.80 -2.22 3.71
C ARG A 90 5.59 -1.30 3.57
N ALA A 91 5.70 -0.11 4.15
CA ALA A 91 4.73 0.97 3.96
C ALA A 91 5.45 2.21 3.43
N VAL A 92 4.72 3.09 2.74
CA VAL A 92 5.24 4.39 2.32
C VAL A 92 5.51 5.27 3.53
N GLY A 93 4.59 5.28 4.53
CA GLY A 93 4.73 6.11 5.72
C GLY A 93 3.73 5.73 6.81
N PHE A 94 3.51 6.66 7.76
CA PHE A 94 2.52 6.49 8.80
C PHE A 94 1.12 6.93 8.34
N TYR A 95 0.07 6.35 8.96
CA TYR A 95 -1.33 6.69 8.65
C TYR A 95 -1.72 8.03 9.27
N GLU A 96 -1.12 9.11 8.75
CA GLU A 96 -1.32 10.49 9.22
C GLU A 96 -1.24 11.49 8.07
N GLY A 97 -1.55 12.76 8.36
CA GLY A 97 -1.35 13.88 7.45
C GLY A 97 -1.86 13.64 6.03
N ALA A 98 -1.02 13.95 5.06
CA ALA A 98 -1.33 13.85 3.64
C ALA A 98 -1.54 12.40 3.15
N LEU A 99 -0.83 11.41 3.72
CA LEU A 99 -1.06 9.99 3.39
C LEU A 99 -2.46 9.54 3.82
N ARG A 100 -2.87 9.85 5.05
CA ARG A 100 -4.22 9.55 5.53
C ARG A 100 -5.29 10.22 4.65
N ALA A 101 -5.11 11.50 4.34
CA ALA A 101 -6.03 12.24 3.46
C ALA A 101 -6.13 11.60 2.07
N SER A 102 -5.00 11.22 1.46
CA SER A 102 -4.94 10.55 0.16
C SER A 102 -5.62 9.18 0.17
N ILE A 103 -5.44 8.39 1.24
CA ILE A 103 -6.11 7.09 1.39
C ILE A 103 -7.63 7.26 1.54
N LEU A 104 -8.08 8.26 2.31
CA LEU A 104 -9.50 8.55 2.46
C LEU A 104 -10.13 9.05 1.15
N SER A 105 -9.41 9.83 0.36
CA SER A 105 -9.83 10.23 -1.00
C SER A 105 -9.91 9.02 -1.93
N LEU A 106 -8.89 8.16 -1.95
CA LEU A 106 -8.86 6.95 -2.77
C LEU A 106 -10.02 5.99 -2.46
N LYS A 107 -10.52 5.98 -1.23
CA LYS A 107 -11.70 5.18 -0.87
C LYS A 107 -13.01 5.71 -1.46
N ARG A 108 -13.05 6.96 -1.92
CA ARG A 108 -14.22 7.61 -2.54
C ARG A 108 -14.11 7.69 -4.06
N GLU A 109 -12.91 7.89 -4.56
CA GLU A 109 -12.64 8.11 -5.98
C GLU A 109 -11.46 7.25 -6.45
N PRO A 110 -11.59 6.51 -7.58
CA PRO A 110 -10.54 5.63 -8.09
C PRO A 110 -9.42 6.41 -8.79
N HIS A 111 -8.92 7.46 -8.13
CA HIS A 111 -7.87 8.32 -8.64
C HIS A 111 -6.70 8.40 -7.65
N ILE A 112 -5.49 8.33 -8.19
CA ILE A 112 -4.25 8.45 -7.43
C ILE A 112 -3.46 9.63 -7.95
N ALA A 113 -3.11 10.56 -7.05
CA ALA A 113 -2.21 11.65 -7.35
C ALA A 113 -0.81 11.13 -7.74
N ARG A 114 -0.14 11.85 -8.62
CA ARG A 114 1.20 11.48 -9.11
C ARG A 114 2.19 11.32 -7.97
N ARG A 115 2.16 12.19 -6.96
CA ARG A 115 3.03 12.11 -5.78
C ARG A 115 2.87 10.79 -5.04
N VAL A 116 1.63 10.34 -4.83
CA VAL A 116 1.35 9.04 -4.18
C VAL A 116 1.90 7.89 -5.02
N SER A 117 1.74 7.96 -6.35
CA SER A 117 2.27 6.94 -7.26
C SER A 117 3.80 6.88 -7.25
N GLU A 118 4.48 8.01 -7.17
CA GLU A 118 5.94 8.10 -7.04
C GLU A 118 6.43 7.55 -5.69
N LEU A 119 5.73 7.86 -4.60
CA LEU A 119 6.06 7.36 -3.27
C LEU A 119 5.90 5.84 -3.14
N ILE A 120 4.84 5.26 -3.70
CA ILE A 120 4.65 3.81 -3.65
C ILE A 120 5.68 3.08 -4.52
N LEU A 121 6.09 3.66 -5.66
CA LEU A 121 7.19 3.14 -6.46
C LEU A 121 8.51 3.18 -5.69
N ALA A 122 8.84 4.29 -5.05
CA ALA A 122 10.06 4.40 -4.23
C ALA A 122 10.06 3.38 -3.07
N ALA A 123 8.91 3.14 -2.45
CA ALA A 123 8.80 2.11 -1.42
C ALA A 123 8.96 0.68 -1.97
N GLN A 124 8.45 0.40 -3.18
CA GLN A 124 8.61 -0.90 -3.87
C GLN A 124 10.09 -1.22 -4.19
N GLN A 125 10.91 -0.22 -4.42
CA GLN A 125 12.34 -0.38 -4.72
C GLN A 125 13.17 -0.82 -3.50
N ARG A 126 12.62 -0.81 -2.28
CA ARG A 126 13.32 -1.20 -1.06
C ARG A 126 13.42 -2.71 -0.91
N GLU A 127 14.56 -3.16 -0.35
CA GLU A 127 14.71 -4.58 0.00
C GLU A 127 13.77 -4.99 1.16
N PRO A 128 13.31 -6.23 1.13
CA PRO A 128 13.46 -7.25 0.09
C PRO A 128 12.32 -7.25 -0.94
N ILE A 129 11.37 -6.29 -0.88
CA ILE A 129 10.16 -6.29 -1.72
C ILE A 129 10.43 -5.93 -3.18
N ASN A 130 11.61 -5.36 -3.47
CA ASN A 130 12.08 -5.09 -4.84
C ASN A 130 12.32 -6.37 -5.67
N GLN A 131 12.34 -7.54 -5.03
CA GLN A 131 12.49 -8.83 -5.69
C GLN A 131 11.18 -9.40 -6.25
N ALA A 132 10.06 -8.70 -6.07
CA ALA A 132 8.76 -9.15 -6.56
C ALA A 132 8.74 -9.27 -8.10
N THR A 133 7.98 -10.24 -8.60
CA THR A 133 7.82 -10.52 -10.03
C THR A 133 6.38 -10.33 -10.51
N LEU A 134 5.40 -10.26 -9.61
CA LEU A 134 3.98 -10.11 -9.91
C LEU A 134 3.31 -9.27 -8.82
N ILE A 135 2.51 -8.29 -9.23
CA ILE A 135 1.68 -7.47 -8.34
C ILE A 135 0.28 -8.06 -8.26
N ILE A 136 -0.20 -8.28 -7.03
CA ILE A 136 -1.58 -8.70 -6.75
C ILE A 136 -2.19 -7.73 -5.73
N PRO A 137 -3.36 -7.13 -6.01
CA PRO A 137 -4.06 -6.33 -5.03
C PRO A 137 -4.74 -7.23 -3.99
N VAL A 138 -4.74 -6.83 -2.72
CA VAL A 138 -5.58 -7.49 -1.71
C VAL A 138 -7.06 -7.33 -2.11
N PRO A 139 -7.79 -8.44 -2.34
CA PRO A 139 -9.16 -8.34 -2.83
C PRO A 139 -10.13 -7.85 -1.75
N LEU A 140 -11.06 -7.00 -2.16
CA LEU A 140 -12.23 -6.67 -1.36
C LEU A 140 -13.26 -7.82 -1.43
N HIS A 141 -14.12 -7.88 -0.42
CA HIS A 141 -15.32 -8.72 -0.52
C HIS A 141 -16.22 -8.20 -1.65
N PRO A 142 -16.85 -9.08 -2.47
CA PRO A 142 -17.66 -8.66 -3.62
C PRO A 142 -18.78 -7.67 -3.29
N GLU A 143 -19.39 -7.75 -2.10
CA GLU A 143 -20.39 -6.77 -1.65
C GLU A 143 -19.80 -5.39 -1.45
N ARG A 144 -18.65 -5.30 -0.76
CA ARG A 144 -17.96 -4.02 -0.56
C ARG A 144 -17.44 -3.41 -1.86
N GLU A 145 -17.01 -4.27 -2.79
CA GLU A 145 -16.57 -3.80 -4.11
C GLU A 145 -17.77 -3.25 -4.91
N ARG A 146 -18.94 -3.91 -4.84
CA ARG A 146 -20.18 -3.39 -5.44
C ARG A 146 -20.65 -2.09 -4.81
N GLU A 147 -20.60 -1.97 -3.48
CA GLU A 147 -20.97 -0.73 -2.76
C GLU A 147 -20.04 0.44 -3.12
N ARG A 148 -18.74 0.18 -3.23
CA ARG A 148 -17.71 1.20 -3.51
C ARG A 148 -17.55 1.47 -5.01
N GLY A 149 -17.89 0.51 -5.87
CA GLY A 149 -17.69 0.55 -7.31
C GLY A 149 -16.29 0.15 -7.79
N PHE A 150 -15.33 -0.02 -6.87
CA PHE A 150 -13.94 -0.39 -7.20
C PHE A 150 -13.17 -0.92 -5.97
N ASN A 151 -12.05 -1.60 -6.24
CA ASN A 151 -11.07 -1.99 -5.23
C ASN A 151 -9.90 -0.97 -5.20
N GLN A 152 -9.73 -0.24 -4.08
CA GLN A 152 -8.64 0.75 -3.92
C GLN A 152 -7.25 0.13 -4.05
N ALA A 153 -7.07 -1.11 -3.57
CA ALA A 153 -5.80 -1.83 -3.72
C ALA A 153 -5.49 -2.13 -5.20
N ALA A 154 -6.51 -2.43 -6.00
CA ALA A 154 -6.35 -2.62 -7.44
C ALA A 154 -5.97 -1.32 -8.16
N VAL A 155 -6.54 -0.17 -7.76
CA VAL A 155 -6.15 1.14 -8.30
C VAL A 155 -4.68 1.44 -8.00
N LEU A 156 -4.22 1.18 -6.77
CA LEU A 156 -2.81 1.30 -6.37
C LEU A 156 -1.90 0.34 -7.17
N GLY A 157 -2.28 -0.93 -7.23
CA GLY A 157 -1.50 -1.96 -7.93
C GLY A 157 -1.33 -1.68 -9.42
N ARG A 158 -2.41 -1.23 -10.11
CA ARG A 158 -2.32 -0.82 -11.53
C ARG A 158 -1.43 0.39 -11.73
N SER A 159 -1.48 1.38 -10.83
CA SER A 159 -0.59 2.54 -10.90
C SER A 159 0.87 2.12 -10.71
N LEU A 160 1.16 1.28 -9.74
CA LEU A 160 2.49 0.75 -9.49
C LEU A 160 3.00 -0.09 -10.66
N SER A 161 2.19 -0.97 -11.23
CA SER A 161 2.54 -1.80 -12.39
C SER A 161 2.99 -0.96 -13.58
N ARG A 162 2.27 0.13 -13.90
CA ARG A 162 2.64 1.05 -14.99
C ARG A 162 3.98 1.73 -14.78
N LEU A 163 4.37 2.01 -13.52
CA LEU A 163 5.61 2.70 -13.20
C LEU A 163 6.79 1.74 -13.03
N SER A 164 6.56 0.55 -12.51
CA SER A 164 7.60 -0.47 -12.24
C SER A 164 7.81 -1.44 -13.39
N ASN A 165 6.88 -1.49 -14.37
CA ASN A 165 6.78 -2.51 -15.43
C ASN A 165 6.59 -3.94 -14.89
N LEU A 166 6.20 -4.13 -13.64
CA LEU A 166 5.85 -5.45 -13.12
C LEU A 166 4.47 -5.87 -13.62
N PRO A 167 4.26 -7.13 -13.97
CA PRO A 167 2.95 -7.69 -14.27
C PRO A 167 1.95 -7.44 -13.14
N PHE A 168 0.67 -7.31 -13.48
CA PHE A 168 -0.43 -7.07 -12.55
C PHE A 168 -1.55 -8.07 -12.78
N ASP A 169 -1.96 -8.76 -11.72
CA ASP A 169 -3.07 -9.69 -11.75
C ASP A 169 -4.05 -9.39 -10.60
N GLU A 170 -5.29 -9.11 -10.95
CA GLU A 170 -6.38 -8.84 -9.99
C GLU A 170 -7.43 -9.94 -9.93
N HIS A 171 -7.24 -11.05 -10.64
CA HIS A 171 -8.25 -12.10 -10.84
C HIS A 171 -7.93 -13.42 -10.15
N SER A 172 -6.65 -13.72 -9.95
CA SER A 172 -6.21 -15.00 -9.37
C SER A 172 -6.56 -15.16 -7.90
N VAL A 173 -6.74 -14.06 -7.15
CA VAL A 173 -7.12 -14.11 -5.73
C VAL A 173 -8.50 -13.50 -5.53
N MET A 174 -9.34 -14.18 -4.77
CA MET A 174 -10.66 -13.65 -4.40
C MET A 174 -10.91 -13.75 -2.88
N ARG A 175 -11.70 -12.84 -2.36
CA ARG A 175 -12.17 -12.90 -0.97
C ARG A 175 -13.54 -13.57 -0.89
N ARG A 176 -13.66 -14.62 -0.06
CA ARG A 176 -14.88 -15.41 0.12
C ARG A 176 -15.72 -14.97 1.30
N VAL A 177 -15.10 -14.51 2.39
CA VAL A 177 -15.77 -14.23 3.67
C VAL A 177 -15.74 -12.74 4.00
N HIS A 178 -16.90 -12.20 4.36
CA HIS A 178 -17.03 -10.84 4.88
C HIS A 178 -16.79 -10.83 6.39
N THR A 179 -15.60 -10.41 6.81
CA THR A 179 -15.17 -10.40 8.23
C THR A 179 -15.63 -9.17 9.03
N ALA A 180 -16.53 -8.33 8.49
CA ALA A 180 -16.93 -7.06 9.13
C ALA A 180 -17.76 -7.22 10.40
N LEU A 181 -18.54 -8.29 10.50
CA LEU A 181 -19.51 -8.49 11.60
C LEU A 181 -18.91 -9.02 12.91
N HIS A 182 -17.67 -9.53 12.91
CA HIS A 182 -17.10 -10.23 14.07
C HIS A 182 -15.92 -9.52 14.76
N ARG A 183 -15.62 -8.26 14.42
CA ARG A 183 -14.40 -7.59 14.91
C ARG A 183 -14.51 -6.90 16.26
N ALA A 184 -15.69 -6.66 16.77
CA ALA A 184 -15.89 -6.04 18.09
C ALA A 184 -15.66 -7.11 19.19
N GLY A 185 -14.55 -6.96 19.95
CA GLY A 185 -14.25 -7.84 21.08
C GLY A 185 -13.31 -9.02 20.82
N MET A 186 -12.81 -9.23 19.60
CA MET A 186 -11.87 -10.30 19.31
C MET A 186 -10.41 -9.90 19.63
N ASP A 187 -9.66 -10.81 20.28
CA ASP A 187 -8.22 -10.69 20.43
C ASP A 187 -7.46 -10.90 19.10
N ALA A 188 -6.14 -10.68 19.10
CA ALA A 188 -5.33 -10.79 17.88
C ALA A 188 -5.30 -12.22 17.29
N ARG A 189 -5.48 -13.26 18.12
CA ARG A 189 -5.49 -14.67 17.70
C ARG A 189 -6.84 -15.01 17.05
N ALA A 190 -7.93 -14.67 17.69
CA ALA A 190 -9.28 -14.86 17.13
C ALA A 190 -9.50 -14.09 15.83
N ARG A 191 -8.85 -12.92 15.65
CA ARG A 191 -8.85 -12.20 14.38
C ARG A 191 -8.09 -12.93 13.28
N ARG A 192 -6.96 -13.59 13.60
CA ARG A 192 -6.20 -14.40 12.63
C ARG A 192 -7.00 -15.61 12.20
N ASP A 193 -7.56 -16.35 13.14
CA ASP A 193 -8.34 -17.56 12.86
C ASP A 193 -9.60 -17.26 12.04
N SER A 194 -10.27 -16.12 12.29
CA SER A 194 -11.45 -15.69 11.51
C SER A 194 -11.16 -15.26 10.08
N VAL A 195 -9.88 -15.11 9.69
CA VAL A 195 -9.46 -14.67 8.36
C VAL A 195 -8.74 -15.80 7.59
N ALA A 196 -8.40 -16.91 8.23
CA ALA A 196 -7.63 -18.00 7.63
C ALA A 196 -8.23 -18.49 6.30
N ASP A 197 -9.57 -18.71 6.23
CA ASP A 197 -10.27 -19.18 5.04
C ASP A 197 -10.89 -18.05 4.19
N ALA A 198 -10.52 -16.79 4.47
CA ALA A 198 -11.14 -15.63 3.82
C ALA A 198 -10.75 -15.46 2.34
N PHE A 199 -9.68 -16.10 1.90
CA PHE A 199 -9.16 -15.98 0.55
C PHE A 199 -9.16 -17.31 -0.18
N ALA A 200 -9.38 -17.24 -1.50
CA ALA A 200 -9.29 -18.40 -2.38
C ALA A 200 -8.51 -18.04 -3.63
N ILE A 201 -7.77 -19.00 -4.14
CA ILE A 201 -7.03 -18.88 -5.38
C ILE A 201 -7.87 -19.47 -6.51
N ARG A 202 -8.03 -18.72 -7.59
CA ARG A 202 -8.76 -19.12 -8.82
C ARG A 202 -7.82 -19.67 -9.86
N HIS A 203 -6.63 -19.08 -10.00
CA HIS A 203 -5.63 -19.40 -11.01
C HIS A 203 -4.29 -19.73 -10.34
N PRO A 204 -4.15 -20.95 -9.75
CA PRO A 204 -2.91 -21.34 -9.07
C PRO A 204 -1.71 -21.42 -10.03
N GLU A 205 -1.93 -21.66 -11.32
CA GLU A 205 -0.92 -21.67 -12.37
C GLU A 205 -0.21 -20.34 -12.54
N GLU A 206 -0.91 -19.23 -12.33
CA GLU A 206 -0.35 -17.86 -12.39
C GLU A 206 0.45 -17.51 -11.13
N ILE A 207 0.24 -18.25 -10.03
CA ILE A 207 0.85 -18.00 -8.71
C ILE A 207 2.11 -18.84 -8.51
N ALA A 208 2.11 -20.07 -9.03
CA ALA A 208 3.18 -21.03 -8.78
C ALA A 208 4.57 -20.50 -9.18
N GLY A 209 5.52 -20.55 -8.23
CA GLY A 209 6.90 -20.08 -8.41
C GLY A 209 7.08 -18.56 -8.38
N GLN A 210 6.02 -17.75 -8.38
CA GLN A 210 6.12 -16.30 -8.38
C GLN A 210 6.56 -15.71 -7.03
N ARG A 211 7.21 -14.55 -7.06
CA ARG A 211 7.45 -13.67 -5.92
C ARG A 211 6.43 -12.55 -5.95
N ILE A 212 5.38 -12.71 -5.17
CA ILE A 212 4.19 -11.86 -5.22
C ILE A 212 4.36 -10.62 -4.38
N LEU A 213 3.98 -9.45 -4.91
CA LEU A 213 3.80 -8.21 -4.17
C LEU A 213 2.30 -7.97 -3.94
N LEU A 214 1.83 -8.30 -2.74
CA LEU A 214 0.49 -7.91 -2.28
C LEU A 214 0.45 -6.41 -2.03
N VAL A 215 -0.49 -5.71 -2.67
CA VAL A 215 -0.69 -4.26 -2.48
C VAL A 215 -2.00 -4.03 -1.72
N ASP A 216 -1.96 -3.13 -0.71
CA ASP A 216 -3.15 -2.68 0.02
C ASP A 216 -3.00 -1.19 0.39
N ASP A 217 -4.06 -0.56 0.92
CA ASP A 217 -4.02 0.86 1.31
C ASP A 217 -3.38 1.07 2.69
N VAL A 218 -3.73 0.25 3.72
CA VAL A 218 -3.25 0.43 5.09
C VAL A 218 -2.87 -0.90 5.73
N PHE A 219 -1.66 -0.95 6.27
CA PHE A 219 -1.21 -2.03 7.14
C PHE A 219 -1.52 -1.69 8.60
N THR A 220 -2.43 -2.44 9.21
CA THR A 220 -2.75 -2.32 10.64
C THR A 220 -2.09 -3.45 11.44
N THR A 221 -2.78 -4.53 11.70
CA THR A 221 -2.25 -5.71 12.40
C THR A 221 -1.52 -6.68 11.47
N GLY A 222 -1.65 -6.54 10.15
CA GLY A 222 -1.14 -7.49 9.17
C GLY A 222 -2.00 -8.74 8.96
N ALA A 223 -3.08 -8.93 9.73
CA ALA A 223 -3.88 -10.16 9.67
C ALA A 223 -4.47 -10.44 8.27
N THR A 224 -4.98 -9.41 7.58
CA THR A 224 -5.49 -9.55 6.21
C THR A 224 -4.39 -9.97 5.23
N ALA A 225 -3.23 -9.29 5.32
CA ALA A 225 -2.07 -9.57 4.49
C ALA A 225 -1.50 -10.98 4.76
N SER A 226 -1.44 -11.38 6.04
CA SER A 226 -0.96 -12.70 6.45
C SER A 226 -1.86 -13.82 5.94
N ALA A 227 -3.20 -13.68 6.05
CA ALA A 227 -4.13 -14.68 5.52
C ALA A 227 -4.10 -14.79 3.99
N CYS A 228 -4.03 -13.65 3.29
CA CYS A 228 -3.89 -13.66 1.84
C CYS A 228 -2.56 -14.30 1.41
N ALA A 229 -1.47 -14.00 2.14
CA ALA A 229 -0.15 -14.59 1.91
C ALA A 229 -0.13 -16.11 2.17
N ALA A 230 -0.87 -16.60 3.17
CA ALA A 230 -1.01 -18.04 3.42
C ALA A 230 -1.63 -18.74 2.21
N ALA A 231 -2.78 -18.26 1.72
CA ALA A 231 -3.44 -18.84 0.54
C ALA A 231 -2.54 -18.82 -0.71
N LEU A 232 -1.78 -17.73 -0.93
CA LEU A 232 -0.84 -17.64 -2.05
C LEU A 232 0.32 -18.62 -1.92
N LYS A 233 0.86 -18.84 -0.71
CA LYS A 233 1.92 -19.83 -0.47
C LYS A 233 1.44 -21.26 -0.65
N GLU A 234 0.22 -21.58 -0.22
CA GLU A 234 -0.42 -22.86 -0.46
C GLU A 234 -0.61 -23.13 -1.96
N ALA A 235 -0.85 -22.09 -2.76
CA ALA A 235 -0.89 -22.17 -4.22
C ALA A 235 0.49 -22.17 -4.90
N GLY A 236 1.59 -22.25 -4.13
CA GLY A 236 2.94 -22.42 -4.65
C GLY A 236 3.71 -21.13 -4.91
N ALA A 237 3.29 -19.97 -4.37
CA ALA A 237 4.10 -18.75 -4.42
C ALA A 237 5.45 -18.97 -3.70
N SER A 238 6.56 -18.59 -4.35
CA SER A 238 7.91 -18.75 -3.77
C SER A 238 8.19 -17.76 -2.65
N ALA A 239 7.62 -16.55 -2.75
CA ALA A 239 7.62 -15.54 -1.69
C ALA A 239 6.39 -14.64 -1.81
N VAL A 240 5.94 -14.09 -0.68
CA VAL A 240 4.87 -13.09 -0.66
C VAL A 240 5.34 -11.87 0.13
N PHE A 241 5.42 -10.75 -0.55
CA PHE A 241 5.73 -9.44 0.01
C PHE A 241 4.47 -8.61 0.13
N VAL A 242 4.47 -7.61 1.00
CA VAL A 242 3.34 -6.69 1.21
C VAL A 242 3.82 -5.26 1.06
N LEU A 243 3.07 -4.45 0.32
CA LEU A 243 3.30 -3.02 0.17
C LEU A 243 2.01 -2.25 0.41
N THR A 244 2.06 -1.24 1.29
CA THR A 244 0.91 -0.38 1.60
C THR A 244 1.29 1.10 1.53
N LEU A 245 0.28 1.97 1.36
CA LEU A 245 0.52 3.42 1.46
C LEU A 245 0.83 3.82 2.89
N ALA A 246 0.16 3.25 3.87
CA ALA A 246 0.41 3.65 5.24
C ALA A 246 0.41 2.45 6.21
N ARG A 247 1.08 2.69 7.32
CA ARG A 247 1.04 1.85 8.52
C ARG A 247 0.35 2.61 9.64
N ALA A 248 -0.64 1.98 10.32
CA ALA A 248 -1.31 2.48 11.50
C ALA A 248 -0.77 1.81 12.78
#